data_6eec2651372a9c3b46645b0cbdfa0fdd
#
_entry.id   6eec2651372a9c3b46645b0cbdfa0fdd
#
_cell.length_a   1.000
_cell.length_b   1.000
_cell.length_c   1.000
_cell.angle_alpha   90.00
_cell.angle_beta   90.00
_cell.angle_gamma   90.00
#
_symmetry.space_group_name_H-M   'P 1'
#
loop_
_entity.id
_entity.type
_entity.pdbx_description
1 polymer ?
#
loop_
_entity_poly.entity_id
_entity_poly.type
_entity_poly.pdbx_seq_one_letter_code
_entity_poly.pdbx_strand_id
1 'polypeptide(L)'
;MRILNNIGQTLIKPRLPTRIKKSPIMNDANLFTGFDIGIPLNIFSNIFTNLHYGYDITTPKSVLIQFLLGYYTYGKDRYSDALEYIANPYNTTKQELYDFIYTNRDNYNITLSLSFIAIIYILLTSVSDKEQIVYNLPFIPLFYLNGEYKSFKPALGEYKAIYIGIMWCLASLVLPCVLYEHSYDILNYPLDYIPCILTLFATSNLADNKDIDEDTSNGIMTIPVKYGITRSNIISFIALVISSLSLIENPHFENRIWINSIVELQNFAVMGLLYNSTFN
;
A
#
# COMPACT_ATOMS: atom_id res chain seq x y z
N MET A 1 -35.92 -44.80 -3.70
CA MET A 1 -36.52 -44.32 -2.44
C MET A 1 -35.57 -44.67 -1.31
N ARG A 2 -35.08 -43.67 -0.50
CA ARG A 2 -34.06 -43.74 0.57
C ARG A 2 -32.60 -43.71 0.10
N ILE A 3 -32.10 -42.52 -0.27
CA ILE A 3 -30.75 -42.05 0.04
C ILE A 3 -30.87 -40.53 0.14
N LEU A 4 -31.38 -40.03 1.21
CA LEU A 4 -31.31 -38.62 1.64
C LEU A 4 -31.47 -38.64 3.16
N ASN A 5 -30.37 -38.61 3.87
CA ASN A 5 -30.28 -38.16 5.26
C ASN A 5 -28.91 -38.56 5.79
N ASN A 6 -27.96 -37.66 5.69
CA ASN A 6 -26.86 -37.48 6.64
C ASN A 6 -25.86 -36.42 6.08
N ILE A 7 -26.36 -35.22 5.87
CA ILE A 7 -25.50 -34.05 5.94
C ILE A 7 -25.77 -33.44 7.33
N GLY A 8 -25.16 -34.05 8.32
CA GLY A 8 -25.03 -33.43 9.64
C GLY A 8 -24.17 -32.17 9.48
N GLN A 9 -24.80 -31.04 9.38
CA GLN A 9 -24.17 -29.75 9.59
C GLN A 9 -23.58 -29.73 11.01
N THR A 10 -22.30 -30.06 11.13
CA THR A 10 -21.54 -29.72 12.31
C THR A 10 -21.45 -28.19 12.28
N LEU A 11 -22.42 -27.52 12.91
CA LEU A 11 -22.33 -26.12 13.26
C LEU A 11 -21.10 -25.98 14.14
N ILE A 12 -19.97 -25.64 13.53
CA ILE A 12 -18.78 -25.20 14.25
C ILE A 12 -19.23 -23.92 14.96
N LYS A 13 -19.59 -24.06 16.23
CA LYS A 13 -19.83 -22.89 17.09
C LYS A 13 -18.57 -22.03 17.00
N PRO A 14 -18.67 -20.74 16.62
CA PRO A 14 -17.53 -19.86 16.63
C PRO A 14 -16.90 -19.94 18.02
N ARG A 15 -15.64 -20.35 18.08
CA ARG A 15 -14.88 -20.33 19.35
C ARG A 15 -14.84 -18.87 19.76
N LEU A 16 -15.59 -18.52 20.81
CA LEU A 16 -15.40 -17.24 21.48
C LEU A 16 -13.93 -17.15 21.88
N PRO A 17 -13.25 -16.04 21.57
CA PRO A 17 -11.84 -15.89 21.89
C PRO A 17 -11.65 -16.14 23.39
N THR A 18 -10.76 -17.07 23.72
CA THR A 18 -10.36 -17.35 25.10
C THR A 18 -9.84 -16.03 25.66
N ARG A 19 -10.41 -15.59 26.77
CA ARG A 19 -10.14 -14.32 27.45
C ARG A 19 -8.62 -14.07 27.55
N ILE A 20 -8.08 -13.30 26.60
CA ILE A 20 -6.66 -12.95 26.53
C ILE A 20 -6.33 -12.12 27.77
N LYS A 21 -5.36 -12.57 28.57
CA LYS A 21 -4.81 -11.76 29.67
C LYS A 21 -4.17 -10.51 29.04
N LYS A 22 -4.81 -9.38 29.22
CA LYS A 22 -4.33 -8.08 28.73
C LYS A 22 -2.93 -7.77 29.29
N SER A 23 -1.93 -7.70 28.43
CA SER A 23 -0.72 -6.93 28.68
C SER A 23 -1.05 -5.46 28.41
N PRO A 24 -0.94 -4.54 29.40
CA PRO A 24 -1.44 -3.17 29.26
C PRO A 24 -0.76 -2.35 28.16
N ILE A 25 0.49 -2.66 27.84
CA ILE A 25 1.33 -1.83 26.94
C ILE A 25 1.20 -2.25 25.47
N MET A 26 0.91 -3.51 25.15
CA MET A 26 0.73 -3.96 23.76
C MET A 26 -0.65 -3.60 23.16
N ASN A 27 -1.64 -3.34 24.02
CA ASN A 27 -3.02 -3.14 23.56
C ASN A 27 -3.24 -1.83 22.79
N ASP A 28 -2.56 -0.74 23.18
CA ASP A 28 -2.77 0.56 22.55
C ASP A 28 -2.00 0.71 21.24
N ALA A 29 -0.82 0.06 21.12
CA ALA A 29 -0.05 0.06 19.88
C ALA A 29 -0.79 -0.65 18.72
N ASN A 30 -1.53 -1.71 18.99
CA ASN A 30 -2.31 -2.44 17.99
C ASN A 30 -3.47 -1.62 17.42
N LEU A 31 -3.96 -0.61 18.15
CA LEU A 31 -5.00 0.30 17.65
C LEU A 31 -4.51 1.14 16.47
N PHE A 32 -3.20 1.39 16.41
CA PHE A 32 -2.56 2.19 15.36
C PHE A 32 -1.79 1.33 14.33
N THR A 33 -2.16 0.05 14.19
CA THR A 33 -1.53 -0.82 13.18
C THR A 33 -1.73 -0.25 11.76
N GLY A 34 -0.66 -0.14 11.02
CA GLY A 34 -0.63 0.50 9.69
C GLY A 34 -0.17 1.97 9.71
N PHE A 35 -0.10 2.62 10.87
CA PHE A 35 0.41 3.99 10.98
C PHE A 35 1.91 4.06 10.62
N ASP A 36 2.66 3.00 10.90
CA ASP A 36 4.07 2.83 10.54
C ASP A 36 4.33 2.86 9.02
N ILE A 37 3.32 2.54 8.20
CA ILE A 37 3.39 2.65 6.73
C ILE A 37 3.58 4.12 6.28
N GLY A 38 3.19 5.08 7.09
CA GLY A 38 3.52 6.48 6.85
C GLY A 38 5.03 6.76 6.75
N ILE A 39 5.87 5.95 7.42
CA ILE A 39 7.33 6.10 7.37
C ILE A 39 7.87 5.86 5.95
N PRO A 40 7.69 4.68 5.32
CA PRO A 40 8.15 4.46 3.95
C PRO A 40 7.46 5.37 2.95
N LEU A 41 6.18 5.71 3.10
CA LEU A 41 5.51 6.69 2.24
C LEU A 41 6.21 8.04 2.30
N ASN A 42 6.58 8.50 3.50
CA ASN A 42 7.28 9.76 3.69
C ASN A 42 8.71 9.73 3.09
N ILE A 43 9.43 8.63 3.27
CA ILE A 43 10.76 8.43 2.67
C ILE A 43 10.66 8.48 1.14
N PHE A 44 9.73 7.74 0.53
CA PHE A 44 9.52 7.74 -0.92
C PHE A 44 9.09 9.12 -1.41
N SER A 45 8.20 9.82 -0.67
CA SER A 45 7.82 11.19 -0.98
C SER A 45 9.04 12.12 -1.03
N ASN A 46 9.89 12.11 0.00
CA ASN A 46 11.11 12.94 0.02
C ASN A 46 12.04 12.63 -1.14
N ILE A 47 12.25 11.36 -1.47
CA ILE A 47 13.13 10.95 -2.56
C ILE A 47 12.55 11.43 -3.90
N PHE A 48 11.33 11.01 -4.23
CA PHE A 48 10.77 11.26 -5.55
C PHE A 48 10.37 12.71 -5.78
N THR A 49 9.86 13.43 -4.77
CA THR A 49 9.57 14.86 -4.92
C THR A 49 10.83 15.68 -5.09
N ASN A 50 11.90 15.32 -4.40
CA ASN A 50 13.19 15.97 -4.56
C ASN A 50 13.81 15.68 -5.93
N LEU A 51 13.68 14.44 -6.44
CA LEU A 51 14.07 14.07 -7.79
C LEU A 51 13.30 14.87 -8.84
N HIS A 52 11.97 14.92 -8.70
CA HIS A 52 11.09 15.49 -9.71
C HIS A 52 11.10 17.02 -9.71
N TYR A 53 10.98 17.66 -8.53
CA TYR A 53 10.84 19.12 -8.44
C TYR A 53 12.11 19.88 -8.07
N GLY A 54 13.12 19.20 -7.52
CA GLY A 54 14.34 19.86 -7.14
C GLY A 54 14.37 20.54 -5.80
N TYR A 55 13.30 20.47 -5.10
CA TYR A 55 13.18 21.04 -3.77
C TYR A 55 12.31 20.15 -2.90
N ASP A 56 12.48 20.30 -1.60
CA ASP A 56 11.68 19.58 -0.63
C ASP A 56 10.31 20.25 -0.50
N ILE A 57 9.27 19.54 -0.93
CA ILE A 57 7.87 19.96 -0.72
C ILE A 57 7.23 19.25 0.47
N THR A 58 8.03 18.58 1.29
CA THR A 58 7.56 17.87 2.47
C THR A 58 7.30 18.85 3.61
N THR A 59 6.05 19.03 3.99
CA THR A 59 5.66 19.81 5.17
C THR A 59 5.07 18.93 6.25
N PRO A 60 4.86 19.49 7.44
CA PRO A 60 4.12 18.82 8.51
C PRO A 60 2.74 18.31 8.06
N LYS A 61 2.05 19.03 7.16
CA LYS A 61 0.75 18.61 6.62
C LYS A 61 0.90 17.41 5.68
N SER A 62 1.86 17.45 4.74
CA SER A 62 2.09 16.33 3.83
C SER A 62 2.59 15.08 4.56
N VAL A 63 3.45 15.25 5.56
CA VAL A 63 3.87 14.15 6.43
C VAL A 63 2.66 13.55 7.15
N LEU A 64 1.85 14.39 7.81
CA LEU A 64 0.68 13.92 8.57
C LEU A 64 -0.31 13.17 7.68
N ILE A 65 -0.61 13.69 6.48
CA ILE A 65 -1.56 13.03 5.58
C ILE A 65 -1.06 11.66 5.11
N GLN A 66 0.25 11.50 4.89
CA GLN A 66 0.84 10.21 4.52
C GLN A 66 0.74 9.18 5.64
N PHE A 67 0.97 9.59 6.88
CA PHE A 67 0.74 8.72 8.04
C PHE A 67 -0.73 8.33 8.19
N LEU A 68 -1.65 9.30 8.04
CA LEU A 68 -3.08 9.02 8.09
C LEU A 68 -3.56 8.12 6.95
N LEU A 69 -3.01 8.29 5.73
CA LEU A 69 -3.29 7.41 4.58
C LEU A 69 -2.79 5.99 4.83
N GLY A 70 -1.56 5.84 5.32
CA GLY A 70 -1.01 4.54 5.73
C GLY A 70 -1.92 3.87 6.74
N TYR A 71 -2.27 4.58 7.81
CA TYR A 71 -3.15 4.08 8.85
C TYR A 71 -4.54 3.70 8.31
N TYR A 72 -5.18 4.58 7.55
CA TYR A 72 -6.51 4.32 7.00
C TYR A 72 -6.52 3.10 6.08
N THR A 73 -5.62 3.07 5.09
CA THR A 73 -5.59 2.00 4.09
C THR A 73 -5.23 0.65 4.71
N TYR A 74 -4.12 0.57 5.43
CA TYR A 74 -3.67 -0.68 6.03
C TYR A 74 -4.48 -1.08 7.27
N GLY A 75 -5.00 -0.11 7.99
CA GLY A 75 -5.94 -0.36 9.08
C GLY A 75 -7.24 -1.00 8.59
N LYS A 76 -7.79 -0.52 7.47
CA LYS A 76 -8.97 -1.12 6.82
C LYS A 76 -8.68 -2.55 6.33
N ASP A 77 -7.52 -2.77 5.72
CA ASP A 77 -7.08 -4.10 5.31
C ASP A 77 -6.98 -5.06 6.51
N ARG A 78 -6.32 -4.65 7.60
CA ARG A 78 -6.22 -5.41 8.84
C ARG A 78 -7.57 -5.69 9.51
N TYR A 79 -8.46 -4.71 9.47
CA TYR A 79 -9.83 -4.89 9.97
C TYR A 79 -10.58 -5.97 9.18
N SER A 80 -10.47 -5.95 7.86
CA SER A 80 -11.08 -6.96 6.99
C SER A 80 -10.47 -8.34 7.21
N ASP A 81 -9.14 -8.42 7.34
CA ASP A 81 -8.43 -9.68 7.66
C ASP A 81 -8.90 -10.25 9.01
N ALA A 82 -9.08 -9.40 10.02
CA ALA A 82 -9.55 -9.84 11.33
C ALA A 82 -10.99 -10.40 11.28
N LEU A 83 -11.89 -9.77 10.52
CA LEU A 83 -13.25 -10.29 10.33
C LEU A 83 -13.23 -11.64 9.60
N GLU A 84 -12.41 -11.77 8.55
CA GLU A 84 -12.25 -13.02 7.80
C GLU A 84 -11.68 -14.14 8.69
N TYR A 85 -10.63 -13.83 9.46
CA TYR A 85 -10.03 -14.77 10.41
C TYR A 85 -11.03 -15.27 11.46
N ILE A 86 -11.86 -14.40 12.02
CA ILE A 86 -12.88 -14.80 13.00
C ILE A 86 -13.97 -15.66 12.36
N ALA A 87 -14.34 -15.36 11.10
CA ALA A 87 -15.32 -16.17 10.37
C ALA A 87 -14.78 -17.58 10.01
N ASN A 88 -13.52 -17.65 9.58
CA ASN A 88 -12.83 -18.86 9.14
C ASN A 88 -11.41 -18.92 9.74
N PRO A 89 -11.25 -19.37 11.00
CA PRO A 89 -9.95 -19.37 11.67
C PRO A 89 -8.92 -20.25 10.94
N TYR A 90 -7.75 -19.70 10.69
CA TYR A 90 -6.59 -20.38 10.13
C TYR A 90 -5.33 -20.13 10.98
N ASN A 91 -4.29 -20.93 10.78
CA ASN A 91 -3.06 -20.76 11.52
C ASN A 91 -2.29 -19.53 11.00
N THR A 92 -2.11 -18.52 11.85
CA THR A 92 -1.40 -17.29 11.52
C THR A 92 -0.63 -16.74 12.71
N THR A 93 0.50 -16.10 12.43
CA THR A 93 1.29 -15.36 13.44
C THR A 93 0.61 -14.06 13.89
N LYS A 94 -0.46 -13.63 13.20
CA LYS A 94 -1.21 -12.40 13.47
C LYS A 94 -2.45 -12.62 14.33
N GLN A 95 -2.64 -13.81 14.90
CA GLN A 95 -3.83 -14.16 15.66
C GLN A 95 -4.14 -13.13 16.76
N GLU A 96 -3.15 -12.78 17.59
CA GLU A 96 -3.35 -11.82 18.69
C GLU A 96 -3.81 -10.44 18.19
N LEU A 97 -3.27 -9.98 17.05
CA LEU A 97 -3.68 -8.75 16.41
C LEU A 97 -5.14 -8.82 15.93
N TYR A 98 -5.53 -9.92 15.29
CA TYR A 98 -6.88 -10.08 14.78
C TYR A 98 -7.92 -10.19 15.92
N ASP A 99 -7.61 -10.94 16.98
CA ASP A 99 -8.44 -11.02 18.18
C ASP A 99 -8.59 -9.65 18.85
N PHE A 100 -7.51 -8.85 18.90
CA PHE A 100 -7.55 -7.49 19.43
C PHE A 100 -8.45 -6.57 18.58
N ILE A 101 -8.25 -6.56 17.27
CA ILE A 101 -9.05 -5.71 16.34
C ILE A 101 -10.52 -6.09 16.44
N TYR A 102 -10.85 -7.38 16.43
CA TYR A 102 -12.24 -7.82 16.52
C TYR A 102 -12.88 -7.46 17.86
N THR A 103 -12.15 -7.62 18.96
CA THR A 103 -12.63 -7.29 20.31
C THR A 103 -12.89 -5.78 20.45
N ASN A 104 -12.10 -4.94 19.77
CA ASN A 104 -12.19 -3.48 19.84
C ASN A 104 -12.74 -2.88 18.53
N ARG A 105 -13.49 -3.65 17.75
CA ARG A 105 -13.91 -3.30 16.37
C ARG A 105 -14.60 -1.93 16.26
N ASP A 106 -15.43 -1.57 17.24
CA ASP A 106 -16.17 -0.32 17.19
C ASP A 106 -15.22 0.89 17.36
N ASN A 107 -14.30 0.82 18.34
CA ASN A 107 -13.28 1.85 18.56
C ASN A 107 -12.32 1.90 17.36
N TYR A 108 -11.94 0.75 16.82
CA TYR A 108 -11.06 0.67 15.67
C TYR A 108 -11.69 1.33 14.43
N ASN A 109 -12.96 1.06 14.15
CA ASN A 109 -13.70 1.72 13.06
C ASN A 109 -13.86 3.22 13.27
N ILE A 110 -14.10 3.66 14.51
CA ILE A 110 -14.18 5.10 14.83
C ILE A 110 -12.83 5.77 14.52
N THR A 111 -11.70 5.18 14.93
CA THR A 111 -10.38 5.79 14.68
C THR A 111 -10.03 5.81 13.20
N LEU A 112 -10.38 4.77 12.43
CA LEU A 112 -10.23 4.77 10.97
C LEU A 112 -11.09 5.85 10.30
N SER A 113 -12.33 6.00 10.74
CA SER A 113 -13.24 7.04 10.23
C SER A 113 -12.74 8.44 10.54
N LEU A 114 -12.23 8.66 11.76
CA LEU A 114 -11.63 9.94 12.15
C LEU A 114 -10.37 10.25 11.34
N SER A 115 -9.54 9.24 11.05
CA SER A 115 -8.36 9.43 10.20
C SER A 115 -8.75 9.84 8.78
N PHE A 116 -9.79 9.24 8.21
CA PHE A 116 -10.30 9.62 6.89
C PHE A 116 -10.90 11.04 6.88
N ILE A 117 -11.66 11.41 7.90
CA ILE A 117 -12.17 12.78 8.07
C ILE A 117 -11.00 13.78 8.17
N ALA A 118 -9.94 13.45 8.91
CA ALA A 118 -8.76 14.29 9.00
C ALA A 118 -8.02 14.43 7.65
N ILE A 119 -7.94 13.35 6.84
CA ILE A 119 -7.42 13.41 5.47
C ILE A 119 -8.24 14.41 4.64
N ILE A 120 -9.57 14.29 4.64
CA ILE A 120 -10.46 15.21 3.92
C ILE A 120 -10.22 16.65 4.39
N TYR A 121 -10.16 16.87 5.69
CA TYR A 121 -9.91 18.19 6.26
C TYR A 121 -8.59 18.79 5.78
N ILE A 122 -7.51 18.01 5.79
CA ILE A 122 -6.21 18.45 5.28
C ILE A 122 -6.29 18.78 3.80
N LEU A 123 -6.91 17.93 2.98
CA LEU A 123 -7.06 18.17 1.54
C LEU A 123 -7.80 19.47 1.24
N LEU A 124 -8.85 19.77 1.99
CA LEU A 124 -9.67 20.97 1.77
C LEU A 124 -9.07 22.26 2.34
N THR A 125 -8.19 22.15 3.35
CA THR A 125 -7.62 23.32 4.06
C THR A 125 -6.15 23.60 3.74
N SER A 126 -5.51 22.74 2.93
CA SER A 126 -4.08 22.88 2.61
C SER A 126 -3.81 23.92 1.54
N VAL A 127 -4.82 24.31 0.77
CA VAL A 127 -4.69 25.20 -0.38
C VAL A 127 -5.44 26.49 -0.09
N SER A 128 -4.77 27.60 -0.34
CA SER A 128 -5.33 28.95 -0.09
C SER A 128 -6.27 29.39 -1.19
N ASP A 129 -6.02 28.95 -2.42
CA ASP A 129 -6.81 29.28 -3.60
C ASP A 129 -7.97 28.29 -3.79
N LYS A 130 -9.18 28.84 -3.94
CA LYS A 130 -10.38 28.03 -4.16
C LYS A 130 -10.36 27.23 -5.45
N GLU A 131 -9.68 27.73 -6.49
CA GLU A 131 -9.54 27.00 -7.77
C GLU A 131 -8.67 25.76 -7.60
N GLN A 132 -7.66 25.81 -6.76
CA GLN A 132 -6.78 24.69 -6.46
C GLN A 132 -7.46 23.58 -5.63
N ILE A 133 -8.49 23.91 -4.84
CA ILE A 133 -9.27 22.89 -4.11
C ILE A 133 -9.86 21.86 -5.07
N VAL A 134 -10.21 22.27 -6.29
CA VAL A 134 -10.76 21.37 -7.32
C VAL A 134 -9.79 20.21 -7.64
N TYR A 135 -8.47 20.47 -7.60
CA TYR A 135 -7.45 19.43 -7.83
C TYR A 135 -7.33 18.43 -6.67
N ASN A 136 -7.76 18.81 -5.47
CA ASN A 136 -7.76 17.94 -4.30
C ASN A 136 -8.99 17.02 -4.24
N LEU A 137 -10.11 17.43 -4.83
CA LEU A 137 -11.37 16.69 -4.75
C LEU A 137 -11.28 15.24 -5.27
N PRO A 138 -10.58 14.95 -6.38
CA PRO A 138 -10.44 13.57 -6.89
C PRO A 138 -9.74 12.61 -5.92
N PHE A 139 -8.89 13.12 -5.03
CA PHE A 139 -8.21 12.28 -4.04
C PHE A 139 -9.14 11.72 -2.98
N ILE A 140 -10.26 12.39 -2.67
CA ILE A 140 -11.21 11.92 -1.65
C ILE A 140 -11.81 10.56 -2.04
N PRO A 141 -12.51 10.41 -3.18
CA PRO A 141 -13.04 9.10 -3.58
C PRO A 141 -11.91 8.09 -3.85
N LEU A 142 -10.76 8.53 -4.36
CA LEU A 142 -9.62 7.65 -4.62
C LEU A 142 -9.10 7.02 -3.33
N PHE A 143 -8.90 7.81 -2.27
CA PHE A 143 -8.42 7.28 -0.99
C PHE A 143 -9.50 6.47 -0.26
N TYR A 144 -10.77 6.83 -0.40
CA TYR A 144 -11.87 6.00 0.09
C TYR A 144 -11.85 4.61 -0.56
N LEU A 145 -11.77 4.56 -1.90
CA LEU A 145 -11.68 3.30 -2.64
C LEU A 145 -10.44 2.50 -2.26
N ASN A 146 -9.31 3.17 -2.05
CA ASN A 146 -8.10 2.48 -1.60
C ASN A 146 -8.26 1.85 -0.20
N GLY A 147 -9.04 2.46 0.68
CA GLY A 147 -9.42 1.85 1.97
C GLY A 147 -10.30 0.60 1.81
N GLU A 148 -11.09 0.51 0.74
CA GLU A 148 -11.92 -0.66 0.41
C GLU A 148 -11.19 -1.68 -0.49
N TYR A 149 -9.87 -1.55 -0.64
CA TYR A 149 -9.01 -2.37 -1.51
C TYR A 149 -9.25 -3.87 -1.35
N LYS A 150 -9.43 -4.38 -0.13
CA LYS A 150 -9.65 -5.80 0.15
C LYS A 150 -10.87 -6.34 -0.59
N SER A 151 -11.92 -5.53 -0.77
CA SER A 151 -13.17 -5.94 -1.41
C SER A 151 -13.02 -6.22 -2.91
N PHE A 152 -12.07 -5.56 -3.59
CA PHE A 152 -11.84 -5.75 -5.03
C PHE A 152 -10.46 -6.32 -5.37
N LYS A 153 -9.60 -6.58 -4.37
CA LYS A 153 -8.30 -7.24 -4.54
C LYS A 153 -8.37 -8.49 -5.43
N PRO A 154 -9.36 -9.40 -5.27
CA PRO A 154 -9.47 -10.58 -6.15
C PRO A 154 -9.70 -10.23 -7.62
N ALA A 155 -10.44 -9.15 -7.90
CA ALA A 155 -10.71 -8.70 -9.26
C ALA A 155 -9.48 -8.08 -9.94
N LEU A 156 -8.52 -7.54 -9.17
CA LEU A 156 -7.27 -7.02 -9.72
C LEU A 156 -6.38 -8.13 -10.27
N GLY A 157 -6.32 -9.28 -9.60
CA GLY A 157 -5.50 -10.40 -10.04
C GLY A 157 -4.05 -10.00 -10.31
N GLU A 158 -3.57 -10.23 -11.54
CA GLU A 158 -2.22 -9.88 -11.99
C GLU A 158 -1.94 -8.36 -12.02
N TYR A 159 -2.97 -7.53 -12.03
CA TYR A 159 -2.84 -6.07 -12.00
C TYR A 159 -2.67 -5.49 -10.59
N LYS A 160 -2.74 -6.34 -9.55
CA LYS A 160 -2.59 -5.92 -8.14
C LYS A 160 -1.32 -5.10 -7.90
N ALA A 161 -0.17 -5.61 -8.35
CA ALA A 161 1.11 -4.94 -8.11
C ALA A 161 1.21 -3.57 -8.80
N ILE A 162 0.70 -3.43 -10.04
CA ILE A 162 0.71 -2.13 -10.72
C ILE A 162 -0.28 -1.16 -10.08
N TYR A 163 -1.45 -1.64 -9.62
CA TYR A 163 -2.39 -0.82 -8.85
C TYR A 163 -1.72 -0.25 -7.59
N ILE A 164 -1.02 -1.09 -6.82
CA ILE A 164 -0.30 -0.66 -5.62
C ILE A 164 0.78 0.37 -5.99
N GLY A 165 1.56 0.11 -7.06
CA GLY A 165 2.58 1.05 -7.55
C GLY A 165 2.00 2.43 -7.88
N ILE A 166 0.87 2.48 -8.58
CA ILE A 166 0.16 3.71 -8.91
C ILE A 166 -0.34 4.42 -7.64
N MET A 167 -0.99 3.69 -6.73
CA MET A 167 -1.54 4.29 -5.50
C MET A 167 -0.46 4.87 -4.59
N TRP A 168 0.67 4.18 -4.47
CA TRP A 168 1.82 4.68 -3.73
C TRP A 168 2.45 5.90 -4.41
N CYS A 169 2.58 5.90 -5.74
CA CYS A 169 3.06 7.05 -6.49
C CYS A 169 2.14 8.26 -6.27
N LEU A 170 0.82 8.07 -6.34
CA LEU A 170 -0.15 9.13 -6.07
C LEU A 170 -0.01 9.70 -4.65
N ALA A 171 0.17 8.84 -3.65
CA ALA A 171 0.32 9.25 -2.25
C ALA A 171 1.67 9.92 -1.96
N SER A 172 2.76 9.47 -2.59
CA SER A 172 4.11 9.90 -2.27
C SER A 172 4.63 11.03 -3.15
N LEU A 173 4.18 11.14 -4.39
CA LEU A 173 4.66 12.13 -5.35
C LEU A 173 3.59 13.13 -5.75
N VAL A 174 2.41 12.65 -6.20
CA VAL A 174 1.38 13.54 -6.73
C VAL A 174 0.67 14.32 -5.64
N LEU A 175 0.30 13.66 -4.54
CA LEU A 175 -0.41 14.31 -3.43
C LEU A 175 0.40 15.46 -2.78
N PRO A 176 1.70 15.32 -2.44
CA PRO A 176 2.49 16.44 -1.97
C PRO A 176 2.51 17.62 -2.95
N CYS A 177 2.65 17.35 -4.26
CA CYS A 177 2.62 18.37 -5.29
C CYS A 177 1.30 19.17 -5.28
N VAL A 178 0.18 18.48 -5.23
CA VAL A 178 -1.15 19.11 -5.19
C VAL A 178 -1.35 19.93 -3.92
N LEU A 179 -0.86 19.45 -2.77
CA LEU A 179 -0.94 20.17 -1.49
C LEU A 179 -0.13 21.47 -1.46
N TYR A 180 0.81 21.61 -2.40
CA TYR A 180 1.72 22.80 -2.50
C TYR A 180 1.42 23.70 -3.69
N GLU A 181 0.24 23.57 -4.30
CA GLU A 181 -0.15 24.42 -5.43
C GLU A 181 0.74 24.23 -6.69
N HIS A 182 1.48 23.11 -6.77
CA HIS A 182 2.27 22.69 -7.93
C HIS A 182 1.54 21.70 -8.85
N SER A 183 0.23 21.74 -8.86
CA SER A 183 -0.60 20.79 -9.64
C SER A 183 -0.38 20.89 -11.16
N TYR A 184 0.10 22.02 -11.65
CA TYR A 184 0.45 22.19 -13.07
C TYR A 184 1.62 21.29 -13.51
N ASP A 185 2.56 21.00 -12.62
CA ASP A 185 3.73 20.18 -12.92
C ASP A 185 3.35 18.73 -13.16
N ILE A 186 2.24 18.27 -12.56
CA ILE A 186 1.73 16.92 -12.76
C ILE A 186 1.38 16.65 -14.22
N LEU A 187 0.77 17.64 -14.88
CA LEU A 187 0.32 17.51 -16.28
C LEU A 187 1.44 17.76 -17.29
N ASN A 188 2.46 18.54 -16.91
CA ASN A 188 3.55 18.92 -17.79
C ASN A 188 4.54 17.77 -18.04
N TYR A 189 4.76 16.91 -17.04
CA TYR A 189 5.80 15.87 -17.10
C TYR A 189 5.28 14.51 -16.66
N PRO A 190 4.24 13.94 -17.33
CA PRO A 190 3.63 12.68 -16.88
C PRO A 190 4.59 11.48 -16.93
N LEU A 191 5.62 11.52 -17.77
CA LEU A 191 6.59 10.43 -17.88
C LEU A 191 7.53 10.33 -16.69
N ASP A 192 7.67 11.42 -15.92
CA ASP A 192 8.54 11.45 -14.73
C ASP A 192 8.00 10.60 -13.57
N TYR A 193 6.72 10.20 -13.64
CA TYR A 193 6.11 9.28 -12.66
C TYR A 193 6.45 7.81 -12.94
N ILE A 194 6.88 7.48 -14.17
CA ILE A 194 7.18 6.10 -14.57
C ILE A 194 8.22 5.44 -13.67
N PRO A 195 9.38 6.06 -13.35
CA PRO A 195 10.36 5.45 -12.46
C PRO A 195 9.79 5.12 -11.09
N CYS A 196 9.00 6.03 -10.51
CA CYS A 196 8.35 5.81 -9.23
C CYS A 196 7.38 4.62 -9.29
N ILE A 197 6.48 4.60 -10.27
CA ILE A 197 5.48 3.54 -10.44
C ILE A 197 6.16 2.19 -10.65
N LEU A 198 7.17 2.11 -11.51
CA LEU A 198 7.86 0.86 -11.82
C LEU A 198 8.68 0.30 -10.65
N THR A 199 9.35 1.18 -9.89
CA THR A 199 10.06 0.76 -8.67
C THR A 199 9.07 0.19 -7.64
N LEU A 200 7.96 0.88 -7.40
CA LEU A 200 6.92 0.46 -6.45
C LEU A 200 6.16 -0.79 -6.94
N PHE A 201 5.90 -0.88 -8.24
CA PHE A 201 5.36 -2.09 -8.86
C PHE A 201 6.26 -3.31 -8.62
N ALA A 202 7.56 -3.17 -8.91
CA ALA A 202 8.52 -4.27 -8.74
C ALA A 202 8.59 -4.70 -7.27
N THR A 203 8.64 -3.74 -6.34
CA THR A 203 8.68 -4.01 -4.89
C THR A 203 7.41 -4.72 -4.42
N SER A 204 6.22 -4.27 -4.88
CA SER A 204 4.95 -4.92 -4.56
C SER A 204 4.86 -6.33 -5.12
N ASN A 205 5.26 -6.52 -6.38
CA ASN A 205 5.27 -7.84 -7.02
C ASN A 205 6.20 -8.84 -6.31
N LEU A 206 7.35 -8.37 -5.81
CA LEU A 206 8.26 -9.19 -5.01
C LEU A 206 7.66 -9.54 -3.64
N ALA A 207 6.92 -8.62 -3.03
CA ALA A 207 6.20 -8.91 -1.79
C ALA A 207 5.16 -10.01 -1.97
N ASP A 208 4.50 -10.07 -3.14
CA ASP A 208 3.51 -11.12 -3.47
C ASP A 208 4.13 -12.52 -3.59
N ASN A 209 5.44 -12.64 -3.83
CA ASN A 209 6.10 -13.95 -3.89
C ASN A 209 6.02 -14.74 -2.57
N LYS A 210 5.95 -14.06 -1.43
CA LYS A 210 5.80 -14.72 -0.12
C LYS A 210 4.36 -15.10 0.19
N ASP A 211 3.40 -14.51 -0.50
CA ASP A 211 1.97 -14.66 -0.23
C ASP A 211 1.27 -15.61 -1.22
N ILE A 212 2.04 -16.38 -2.05
CA ILE A 212 1.51 -17.27 -3.10
C ILE A 212 0.47 -18.27 -2.55
N ASP A 213 0.77 -18.92 -1.42
CA ASP A 213 -0.13 -19.92 -0.85
C ASP A 213 -1.42 -19.27 -0.33
N GLU A 214 -1.30 -18.10 0.30
CA GLU A 214 -2.44 -17.32 0.78
C GLU A 214 -3.28 -16.80 -0.39
N ASP A 215 -2.65 -16.13 -1.38
CA ASP A 215 -3.35 -15.62 -2.55
C ASP A 215 -4.01 -16.73 -3.36
N THR A 216 -3.36 -17.91 -3.52
CA THR A 216 -3.95 -19.08 -4.19
C THR A 216 -5.17 -19.58 -3.44
N SER A 217 -5.10 -19.72 -2.11
CA SER A 217 -6.22 -20.19 -1.29
C SER A 217 -7.44 -19.25 -1.33
N ASN A 218 -7.18 -17.96 -1.51
CA ASN A 218 -8.19 -16.91 -1.63
C ASN A 218 -8.65 -16.65 -3.08
N GLY A 219 -8.17 -17.44 -4.06
CA GLY A 219 -8.52 -17.31 -5.47
C GLY A 219 -7.97 -16.04 -6.13
N ILE A 220 -6.93 -15.44 -5.57
CA ILE A 220 -6.31 -14.20 -6.07
C ILE A 220 -5.19 -14.56 -7.04
N MET A 221 -5.37 -14.29 -8.32
CA MET A 221 -4.44 -14.65 -9.39
C MET A 221 -3.36 -13.58 -9.60
N THR A 222 -2.51 -13.35 -8.59
CA THR A 222 -1.36 -12.44 -8.70
C THR A 222 -0.33 -12.93 -9.72
N ILE A 223 0.62 -12.09 -10.13
CA ILE A 223 1.68 -12.46 -11.09
C ILE A 223 2.43 -13.73 -10.64
N PRO A 224 2.92 -13.85 -9.38
CA PRO A 224 3.62 -15.06 -8.95
C PRO A 224 2.70 -16.29 -8.88
N VAL A 225 1.43 -16.13 -8.53
CA VAL A 225 0.44 -17.25 -8.55
C VAL A 225 0.22 -17.73 -9.98
N LYS A 226 0.05 -16.81 -10.94
CA LYS A 226 -0.27 -17.13 -12.32
C LYS A 226 0.91 -17.65 -13.13
N TYR A 227 2.09 -17.07 -12.94
CA TYR A 227 3.26 -17.32 -13.80
C TYR A 227 4.42 -18.01 -13.07
N GLY A 228 4.34 -18.16 -11.76
CA GLY A 228 5.41 -18.69 -10.90
C GLY A 228 6.46 -17.66 -10.51
N ILE A 229 7.20 -17.95 -9.44
CA ILE A 229 8.19 -17.05 -8.82
C ILE A 229 9.25 -16.59 -9.82
N THR A 230 9.80 -17.52 -10.63
CA THR A 230 10.89 -17.19 -11.57
C THR A 230 10.46 -16.12 -12.58
N ARG A 231 9.26 -16.28 -13.18
CA ARG A 231 8.75 -15.27 -14.13
C ARG A 231 8.36 -13.97 -13.44
N SER A 232 7.81 -14.05 -12.24
CA SER A 232 7.52 -12.87 -11.41
C SER A 232 8.80 -12.07 -11.14
N ASN A 233 9.89 -12.73 -10.77
CA ASN A 233 11.19 -12.09 -10.55
C ASN A 233 11.75 -11.44 -11.83
N ILE A 234 11.64 -12.11 -12.98
CA ILE A 234 12.06 -11.54 -14.27
C ILE A 234 11.25 -10.27 -14.61
N ILE A 235 9.93 -10.29 -14.41
CA ILE A 235 9.06 -9.12 -14.64
C ILE A 235 9.48 -7.96 -13.74
N SER A 236 9.72 -8.21 -12.44
CA SER A 236 10.21 -7.19 -11.50
C SER A 236 11.59 -6.66 -11.90
N PHE A 237 12.49 -7.54 -12.33
CA PHE A 237 13.82 -7.14 -12.81
C PHE A 237 13.73 -6.21 -14.02
N ILE A 238 12.91 -6.56 -15.03
CA ILE A 238 12.70 -5.72 -16.22
C ILE A 238 12.10 -4.36 -15.84
N ALA A 239 11.13 -4.34 -14.93
CA ALA A 239 10.54 -3.08 -14.45
C ALA A 239 11.58 -2.18 -13.78
N LEU A 240 12.49 -2.74 -12.97
CA LEU A 240 13.57 -1.98 -12.33
C LEU A 240 14.59 -1.47 -13.36
N VAL A 241 14.92 -2.27 -14.37
CA VAL A 241 15.82 -1.82 -15.47
C VAL A 241 15.21 -0.64 -16.22
N ILE A 242 13.91 -0.72 -16.57
CA ILE A 242 13.22 0.38 -17.25
C ILE A 242 13.15 1.62 -16.35
N SER A 243 12.87 1.43 -15.04
CA SER A 243 12.87 2.52 -14.06
C SER A 243 14.24 3.24 -14.03
N SER A 244 15.32 2.46 -13.91
CA SER A 244 16.67 3.00 -13.87
C SER A 244 17.07 3.73 -15.17
N LEU A 245 16.75 3.16 -16.32
CA LEU A 245 17.01 3.84 -17.61
C LEU A 245 16.23 5.14 -17.72
N SER A 246 14.96 5.15 -17.26
CA SER A 246 14.14 6.37 -17.28
C SER A 246 14.68 7.47 -16.36
N LEU A 247 15.36 7.11 -15.26
CA LEU A 247 16.03 8.09 -14.37
C LEU A 247 17.28 8.68 -15.02
N ILE A 248 18.07 7.86 -15.72
CA ILE A 248 19.32 8.28 -16.37
C ILE A 248 19.06 9.22 -17.55
N GLU A 249 18.04 8.92 -18.37
CA GLU A 249 17.74 9.68 -19.59
C GLU A 249 16.90 10.95 -19.34
N ASN A 250 16.40 11.17 -18.13
CA ASN A 250 15.50 12.29 -17.86
C ASN A 250 16.30 13.58 -17.53
N PRO A 251 16.22 14.63 -18.36
CA PRO A 251 16.96 15.87 -18.17
C PRO A 251 16.60 16.61 -16.87
N HIS A 252 15.42 16.38 -16.32
CA HIS A 252 15.01 16.94 -15.04
C HIS A 252 15.79 16.36 -13.86
N PHE A 253 16.39 15.18 -14.03
CA PHE A 253 17.16 14.48 -13.00
C PHE A 253 18.69 14.68 -13.11
N GLU A 254 19.20 15.25 -14.21
CA GLU A 254 20.63 15.42 -14.46
C GLU A 254 21.36 16.18 -13.33
N ASN A 255 20.73 17.18 -12.74
CA ASN A 255 21.34 18.02 -11.71
C ASN A 255 21.32 17.41 -10.30
N ARG A 256 20.87 16.15 -10.14
CA ARG A 256 20.64 15.51 -8.83
C ARG A 256 21.28 14.15 -8.73
N ILE A 257 22.52 14.09 -9.18
CA ILE A 257 23.33 12.88 -9.27
C ILE A 257 23.30 12.04 -7.98
N TRP A 258 23.34 12.66 -6.81
CA TRP A 258 23.40 11.92 -5.55
C TRP A 258 22.08 11.22 -5.18
N ILE A 259 20.91 11.82 -5.46
CA ILE A 259 19.61 11.19 -5.18
C ILE A 259 19.33 10.11 -6.22
N ASN A 260 19.62 10.38 -7.50
CA ASN A 260 19.56 9.38 -8.56
C ASN A 260 20.42 8.16 -8.18
N SER A 261 21.64 8.41 -7.68
CA SER A 261 22.53 7.34 -7.24
C SER A 261 21.95 6.49 -6.10
N ILE A 262 21.16 7.06 -5.18
CA ILE A 262 20.50 6.28 -4.12
C ILE A 262 19.42 5.38 -4.70
N VAL A 263 18.55 5.89 -5.59
CA VAL A 263 17.49 5.10 -6.23
C VAL A 263 18.10 4.02 -7.12
N GLU A 264 19.12 4.38 -7.90
CA GLU A 264 19.87 3.44 -8.74
C GLU A 264 20.54 2.36 -7.91
N LEU A 265 21.22 2.71 -6.81
CA LEU A 265 21.85 1.73 -5.92
C LEU A 265 20.82 0.77 -5.33
N GLN A 266 19.64 1.28 -4.93
CA GLN A 266 18.54 0.45 -4.47
C GLN A 266 18.06 -0.49 -5.57
N ASN A 267 17.83 0.02 -6.79
CA ASN A 267 17.40 -0.78 -7.93
C ASN A 267 18.43 -1.86 -8.27
N PHE A 268 19.73 -1.50 -8.34
CA PHE A 268 20.81 -2.46 -8.58
C PHE A 268 20.95 -3.51 -7.48
N ALA A 269 20.80 -3.13 -6.21
CA ALA A 269 20.83 -4.10 -5.11
C ALA A 269 19.69 -5.11 -5.22
N VAL A 270 18.46 -4.64 -5.49
CA VAL A 270 17.29 -5.50 -5.68
C VAL A 270 17.44 -6.35 -6.92
N MET A 271 17.95 -5.79 -8.04
CA MET A 271 18.23 -6.55 -9.26
C MET A 271 19.27 -7.65 -9.02
N GLY A 272 20.34 -7.37 -8.26
CA GLY A 272 21.34 -8.35 -7.88
C GLY A 272 20.76 -9.50 -7.05
N LEU A 273 19.89 -9.20 -6.07
CA LEU A 273 19.20 -10.21 -5.29
C LEU A 273 18.26 -11.06 -6.15
N LEU A 274 17.53 -10.41 -7.07
CA LEU A 274 16.63 -11.10 -8.01
C LEU A 274 17.39 -12.00 -8.96
N TYR A 275 18.52 -11.54 -9.49
CA TYR A 275 19.37 -12.34 -10.36
C TYR A 275 19.82 -13.61 -9.64
N ASN A 276 20.37 -13.47 -8.44
CA ASN A 276 20.84 -14.64 -7.66
C ASN A 276 19.70 -15.60 -7.32
N SER A 277 18.49 -15.11 -6.99
CA SER A 277 17.36 -15.97 -6.64
C SER A 277 16.67 -16.63 -7.83
N THR A 278 16.91 -16.15 -9.05
CA THR A 278 16.21 -16.60 -10.26
C THR A 278 17.07 -17.50 -11.12
N PHE A 279 18.38 -17.26 -11.15
CA PHE A 279 19.32 -17.91 -12.09
C PHE A 279 20.37 -18.80 -11.40
N ASN A 280 20.44 -18.82 -10.09
CA ASN A 280 21.22 -19.77 -9.28
C ASN A 280 20.31 -20.68 -8.45
#